data_9ccb30efbda9d20044ad537092090407
#
_entry.id   9ccb30efbda9d20044ad537092090407
#
_cell.length_a   1.000
_cell.length_b   1.000
_cell.length_c   1.000
_cell.angle_alpha   90.00
_cell.angle_beta   90.00
_cell.angle_gamma   90.00
#
_symmetry.space_group_name_H-M   'P 1'
#
loop_
_entity.id
_entity.type
_entity.pdbx_description
1 polymer ?
#
loop_
_entity_poly.entity_id
_entity_poly.type
_entity_poly.pdbx_seq_one_letter_code
_entity_poly.pdbx_strand_id
1 'polypeptide(L)'
;MGVLQVANYLIPFLVLPIISRILGASLFGSVSYAQNIITYLTLLINYGFEYSATRQISIAREDKTKTDAIFWSVIAAKGMLLILSFAILAVLPFCMERVACDPKLYIYTALANIGIVFFPTWYLQGVQQMDKMAWANFFTKLLGAVLVLSLVREASAYRLYPLLMSASSILIGIGAMIYVIRHFGISRPVLSRQTLREVMQAGAPIFLNNVFVALYTTANMTILGMYAADDVIGYFSGAQRLIQALNMVVVMPVSMAVFPEISRRFAQSKAQGVKFLKQVLLLAGAAAAAVSLITFLCAPLMIRIMYGAGFAPSIELLKWLSPIPFLVMIATLLTVQGLYGMGLQRWAPWVGVILAVCCVGLNLWLLPLIGVKGVCISWIAAELLECLLVSSILMTKGRKLCSI
;
A
#
# COMPACT_ATOMS: atom_id res chain seq x y z
N MET A 1 -10.34 -14.56 12.51
CA MET A 1 -9.90 -13.36 11.72
C MET A 1 -8.47 -12.97 12.04
N GLY A 2 -8.08 -12.68 13.30
CA GLY A 2 -6.73 -12.21 13.65
C GLY A 2 -5.60 -13.14 13.22
N VAL A 3 -5.73 -14.45 13.42
CA VAL A 3 -4.69 -15.43 13.05
C VAL A 3 -4.42 -15.46 11.55
N LEU A 4 -5.47 -15.43 10.71
CA LEU A 4 -5.31 -15.37 9.25
C LEU A 4 -4.68 -14.07 8.79
N GLN A 5 -4.98 -12.97 9.46
CA GLN A 5 -4.40 -11.67 9.15
C GLN A 5 -2.90 -11.65 9.48
N VAL A 6 -2.52 -12.19 10.63
CA VAL A 6 -1.12 -12.37 11.02
C VAL A 6 -0.40 -13.28 10.03
N ALA A 7 -0.96 -14.42 9.64
CA ALA A 7 -0.38 -15.32 8.65
C ALA A 7 -0.20 -14.66 7.27
N ASN A 8 -1.15 -13.83 6.85
CA ASN A 8 -1.05 -13.04 5.63
C ASN A 8 0.15 -12.08 5.59
N TYR A 9 0.63 -11.65 6.75
CA TYR A 9 1.82 -10.81 6.86
C TYR A 9 3.10 -11.61 7.03
N LEU A 10 3.03 -12.74 7.77
CA LEU A 10 4.20 -13.58 8.02
C LEU A 10 4.70 -14.30 6.77
N ILE A 11 3.82 -14.78 5.89
CA ILE A 11 4.23 -15.53 4.70
C ILE A 11 5.21 -14.75 3.81
N PRO A 12 4.95 -13.49 3.39
CA PRO A 12 5.93 -12.71 2.63
C PRO A 12 7.23 -12.49 3.40
N PHE A 13 7.17 -12.35 4.73
CA PHE A 13 8.34 -12.20 5.59
C PHE A 13 9.22 -13.43 5.64
N LEU A 14 8.64 -14.64 5.55
CA LEU A 14 9.40 -15.90 5.51
C LEU A 14 10.05 -16.12 4.13
N VAL A 15 9.42 -15.67 3.06
CA VAL A 15 9.96 -15.81 1.69
C VAL A 15 11.08 -14.80 1.42
N LEU A 16 10.94 -13.60 1.96
CA LEU A 16 11.84 -12.47 1.69
C LEU A 16 13.32 -12.77 1.98
N PRO A 17 13.71 -13.36 3.14
CA PRO A 17 15.11 -13.69 3.44
C PRO A 17 15.72 -14.68 2.45
N ILE A 18 14.94 -15.64 1.99
CA ILE A 18 15.42 -16.68 1.09
C ILE A 18 15.64 -16.09 -0.31
N ILE A 19 14.63 -15.38 -0.82
CA ILE A 19 14.70 -14.80 -2.16
C ILE A 19 15.75 -13.70 -2.26
N SER A 20 15.86 -12.82 -1.26
CA SER A 20 16.88 -11.77 -1.27
C SER A 20 18.30 -12.31 -1.28
N ARG A 21 18.56 -13.42 -0.59
CA ARG A 21 19.87 -14.08 -0.57
C ARG A 21 20.18 -14.79 -1.89
N ILE A 22 19.16 -15.41 -2.53
CA ILE A 22 19.33 -16.07 -3.84
C ILE A 22 19.61 -15.02 -4.92
N LEU A 23 18.84 -13.92 -4.95
CA LEU A 23 18.92 -12.91 -5.99
C LEU A 23 20.12 -11.96 -5.81
N GLY A 24 20.55 -11.73 -4.56
CA GLY A 24 21.48 -10.66 -4.24
C GLY A 24 20.85 -9.27 -4.40
N ALA A 25 21.61 -8.22 -4.02
CA ALA A 25 21.06 -6.86 -3.95
C ALA A 25 20.63 -6.31 -5.31
N SER A 26 21.41 -6.55 -6.36
CA SER A 26 21.16 -6.01 -7.71
C SER A 26 19.86 -6.55 -8.31
N LEU A 27 19.72 -7.87 -8.44
CA LEU A 27 18.50 -8.46 -9.02
C LEU A 27 17.26 -8.26 -8.13
N PHE A 28 17.46 -8.26 -6.80
CA PHE A 28 16.39 -7.90 -5.86
C PHE A 28 15.95 -6.44 -6.04
N GLY A 29 16.89 -5.54 -6.34
CA GLY A 29 16.63 -4.14 -6.68
C GLY A 29 15.81 -4.01 -7.97
N SER A 30 16.23 -4.68 -9.05
CA SER A 30 15.52 -4.68 -10.33
C SER A 30 14.07 -5.19 -10.17
N VAL A 31 13.88 -6.31 -9.45
CA VAL A 31 12.54 -6.85 -9.16
C VAL A 31 11.71 -5.88 -8.31
N SER A 32 12.31 -5.29 -7.27
CA SER A 32 11.61 -4.34 -6.39
C SER A 32 11.20 -3.08 -7.14
N TYR A 33 12.05 -2.60 -8.05
CA TYR A 33 11.72 -1.46 -8.91
C TYR A 33 10.59 -1.79 -9.88
N ALA A 34 10.62 -2.97 -10.51
CA ALA A 34 9.52 -3.41 -11.37
C ALA A 34 8.20 -3.48 -10.58
N GLN A 35 8.20 -4.05 -9.37
CA GLN A 35 7.03 -4.08 -8.51
C GLN A 35 6.54 -2.66 -8.15
N ASN A 36 7.46 -1.74 -7.90
CA ASN A 36 7.13 -0.34 -7.62
C ASN A 36 6.42 0.34 -8.80
N ILE A 37 6.93 0.17 -10.03
CA ILE A 37 6.29 0.71 -11.25
C ILE A 37 4.92 0.08 -11.47
N ILE A 38 4.79 -1.24 -11.33
CA ILE A 38 3.51 -1.93 -11.49
C ILE A 38 2.49 -1.52 -10.42
N THR A 39 2.92 -1.06 -9.24
CA THR A 39 2.01 -0.53 -8.22
C THR A 39 1.17 0.65 -8.73
N TYR A 40 1.72 1.53 -9.56
CA TYR A 40 0.93 2.62 -10.18
C TYR A 40 -0.13 2.09 -11.15
N LEU A 41 0.21 1.05 -11.92
CA LEU A 41 -0.75 0.40 -12.81
C LEU A 41 -1.83 -0.34 -12.03
N THR A 42 -1.47 -0.96 -10.91
CA THR A 42 -2.42 -1.57 -9.97
C THR A 42 -3.38 -0.53 -9.38
N LEU A 43 -2.87 0.64 -9.02
CA LEU A 43 -3.67 1.74 -8.53
C LEU A 43 -4.70 2.21 -9.59
N LEU A 44 -4.27 2.31 -10.85
CA LEU A 44 -5.17 2.63 -11.97
C LEU A 44 -6.30 1.60 -12.09
N ILE A 45 -6.00 0.30 -12.03
CA ILE A 45 -6.97 -0.79 -12.16
C ILE A 45 -7.95 -0.81 -10.97
N ASN A 46 -7.46 -0.58 -9.77
CA ASN A 46 -8.31 -0.55 -8.58
C ASN A 46 -9.24 0.66 -8.54
N TYR A 47 -8.85 1.80 -9.09
CA TYR A 47 -9.67 3.01 -9.32
C TYR A 47 -10.55 3.45 -8.13
N GLY A 48 -10.26 2.98 -6.92
CA GLY A 48 -11.06 3.25 -5.72
C GLY A 48 -12.30 2.37 -5.59
N PHE A 49 -12.48 1.34 -6.42
CA PHE A 49 -13.62 0.41 -6.37
C PHE A 49 -13.70 -0.35 -5.04
N GLU A 50 -12.57 -0.56 -4.36
CA GLU A 50 -12.56 -1.18 -3.03
C GLU A 50 -13.43 -0.45 -2.00
N TYR A 51 -13.59 0.88 -2.15
CA TYR A 51 -14.45 1.68 -1.28
C TYR A 51 -15.80 2.01 -1.94
N SER A 52 -15.77 2.50 -3.19
CA SER A 52 -16.98 2.96 -3.87
C SER A 52 -17.94 1.81 -4.21
N ALA A 53 -17.42 0.72 -4.78
CA ALA A 53 -18.25 -0.43 -5.13
C ALA A 53 -18.69 -1.22 -3.89
N THR A 54 -17.81 -1.37 -2.87
CA THR A 54 -18.19 -1.97 -1.58
C THR A 54 -19.40 -1.25 -0.98
N ARG A 55 -19.38 0.09 -0.97
CA ARG A 55 -20.51 0.89 -0.48
C ARG A 55 -21.78 0.67 -1.32
N GLN A 56 -21.65 0.69 -2.65
CA GLN A 56 -22.79 0.50 -3.54
C GLN A 56 -23.43 -0.89 -3.37
N ILE A 57 -22.63 -1.96 -3.26
CA ILE A 57 -23.10 -3.32 -2.99
C ILE A 57 -23.77 -3.40 -1.61
N SER A 58 -23.18 -2.80 -0.58
CA SER A 58 -23.74 -2.80 0.76
C SER A 58 -25.13 -2.14 0.81
N ILE A 59 -25.33 -1.05 0.07
CA ILE A 59 -26.61 -0.34 -0.02
C ILE A 59 -27.64 -1.14 -0.85
N ALA A 60 -27.18 -1.75 -1.95
CA ALA A 60 -28.05 -2.51 -2.86
C ALA A 60 -28.24 -3.98 -2.47
N ARG A 61 -27.80 -4.40 -1.28
CA ARG A 61 -27.69 -5.81 -0.87
C ARG A 61 -28.97 -6.63 -1.02
N GLU A 62 -30.12 -6.01 -0.84
CA GLU A 62 -31.43 -6.66 -0.95
C GLU A 62 -31.96 -6.69 -2.40
N ASP A 63 -31.40 -5.89 -3.30
CA ASP A 63 -31.78 -5.82 -4.72
C ASP A 63 -30.73 -6.56 -5.56
N LYS A 64 -31.04 -7.85 -5.83
CA LYS A 64 -30.15 -8.73 -6.58
C LYS A 64 -29.85 -8.19 -7.99
N THR A 65 -30.81 -7.60 -8.64
CA THR A 65 -30.65 -7.07 -10.01
C THR A 65 -29.62 -5.92 -10.03
N LYS A 66 -29.70 -5.03 -9.04
CA LYS A 66 -28.73 -3.93 -8.90
C LYS A 66 -27.35 -4.44 -8.49
N THR A 67 -27.26 -5.38 -7.57
CA THR A 67 -25.96 -5.94 -7.17
C THR A 67 -25.27 -6.65 -8.33
N ASP A 68 -26.01 -7.41 -9.14
CA ASP A 68 -25.49 -8.09 -10.32
C ASP A 68 -25.02 -7.07 -11.38
N ALA A 69 -25.80 -6.01 -11.61
CA ALA A 69 -25.43 -4.93 -12.55
C ALA A 69 -24.16 -4.18 -12.09
N ILE A 70 -24.04 -3.86 -10.80
CA ILE A 70 -22.84 -3.24 -10.22
C ILE A 70 -21.66 -4.20 -10.36
N PHE A 71 -21.84 -5.49 -10.05
CA PHE A 71 -20.78 -6.50 -10.14
C PHE A 71 -20.14 -6.52 -11.53
N TRP A 72 -20.96 -6.71 -12.58
CA TRP A 72 -20.44 -6.78 -13.94
C TRP A 72 -19.90 -5.44 -14.45
N SER A 73 -20.48 -4.32 -14.02
CA SER A 73 -19.96 -3.00 -14.37
C SER A 73 -18.58 -2.74 -13.77
N VAL A 74 -18.33 -3.14 -12.53
CA VAL A 74 -16.98 -3.03 -11.90
C VAL A 74 -15.97 -3.94 -12.58
N ILE A 75 -16.35 -5.19 -12.90
CA ILE A 75 -15.47 -6.12 -13.63
C ILE A 75 -15.13 -5.58 -15.02
N ALA A 76 -16.12 -5.06 -15.74
CA ALA A 76 -15.90 -4.43 -17.04
C ALA A 76 -15.01 -3.18 -16.94
N ALA A 77 -15.23 -2.31 -15.95
CA ALA A 77 -14.39 -1.15 -15.69
C ALA A 77 -12.93 -1.56 -15.38
N LYS A 78 -12.72 -2.51 -14.48
CA LYS A 78 -11.38 -3.06 -14.17
C LYS A 78 -10.74 -3.69 -15.40
N GLY A 79 -11.50 -4.39 -16.23
CA GLY A 79 -11.03 -4.98 -17.50
C GLY A 79 -10.55 -3.91 -18.50
N MET A 80 -11.32 -2.84 -18.69
CA MET A 80 -10.90 -1.71 -19.52
C MET A 80 -9.64 -1.02 -18.99
N LEU A 81 -9.55 -0.82 -17.67
CA LEU A 81 -8.39 -0.22 -17.04
C LEU A 81 -7.16 -1.17 -17.06
N LEU A 82 -7.37 -2.49 -17.05
CA LEU A 82 -6.32 -3.47 -17.28
C LEU A 82 -5.75 -3.35 -18.70
N ILE A 83 -6.60 -3.26 -19.71
CA ILE A 83 -6.16 -3.07 -21.11
C ILE A 83 -5.36 -1.76 -21.22
N LEU A 84 -5.86 -0.68 -20.65
CA LEU A 84 -5.16 0.60 -20.60
C LEU A 84 -3.81 0.47 -19.88
N SER A 85 -3.77 -0.25 -18.76
CA SER A 85 -2.56 -0.54 -18.00
C SER A 85 -1.51 -1.26 -18.84
N PHE A 86 -1.89 -2.28 -19.60
CA PHE A 86 -0.97 -2.97 -20.51
C PHE A 86 -0.56 -2.11 -21.71
N ALA A 87 -1.46 -1.24 -22.22
CA ALA A 87 -1.11 -0.27 -23.25
C ALA A 87 -0.04 0.74 -22.73
N ILE A 88 -0.21 1.25 -21.50
CA ILE A 88 0.80 2.10 -20.85
C ILE A 88 2.11 1.32 -20.69
N LEU A 89 2.06 0.08 -20.21
CA LEU A 89 3.25 -0.76 -20.04
C LEU A 89 3.99 -0.99 -21.35
N ALA A 90 3.29 -1.13 -22.48
CA ALA A 90 3.88 -1.28 -23.79
C ALA A 90 4.62 -0.02 -24.27
N VAL A 91 4.22 1.16 -23.80
CA VAL A 91 4.88 2.44 -24.12
C VAL A 91 6.07 2.73 -23.19
N LEU A 92 6.05 2.23 -21.95
CA LEU A 92 7.10 2.52 -20.96
C LEU A 92 8.54 2.23 -21.43
N PRO A 93 8.85 1.15 -22.20
CA PRO A 93 10.21 0.92 -22.70
C PRO A 93 10.76 2.06 -23.57
N PHE A 94 9.91 2.81 -24.25
CA PHE A 94 10.31 3.96 -25.05
C PHE A 94 10.64 5.21 -24.22
N CYS A 95 10.14 5.26 -22.98
CA CYS A 95 10.30 6.39 -22.07
C CYS A 95 11.30 6.10 -20.95
N MET A 96 11.54 4.83 -20.61
CA MET A 96 12.34 4.42 -19.47
C MET A 96 13.33 3.32 -19.88
N GLU A 97 14.61 3.66 -19.93
CA GLU A 97 15.69 2.74 -20.33
C GLU A 97 15.70 1.44 -19.50
N ARG A 98 15.44 1.53 -18.17
CA ARG A 98 15.35 0.35 -17.30
C ARG A 98 14.27 -0.64 -17.73
N VAL A 99 13.13 -0.14 -18.20
CA VAL A 99 12.03 -0.99 -18.68
C VAL A 99 12.44 -1.59 -20.03
N ALA A 100 13.14 -0.84 -20.87
CA ALA A 100 13.68 -1.30 -22.15
C ALA A 100 14.74 -2.40 -21.98
N CYS A 101 15.57 -2.34 -20.93
CA CYS A 101 16.60 -3.33 -20.64
C CYS A 101 16.03 -4.72 -20.28
N ASP A 102 14.89 -4.78 -19.58
CA ASP A 102 14.27 -6.05 -19.19
C ASP A 102 12.73 -6.01 -19.25
N PRO A 103 12.12 -5.89 -20.43
CA PRO A 103 10.67 -5.80 -20.56
C PRO A 103 9.93 -7.02 -19.99
N LYS A 104 10.55 -8.22 -20.06
CA LYS A 104 9.94 -9.45 -19.54
C LYS A 104 9.70 -9.40 -18.04
N LEU A 105 10.61 -8.79 -17.27
CA LEU A 105 10.45 -8.62 -15.83
C LEU A 105 9.19 -7.82 -15.49
N TYR A 106 8.96 -6.70 -16.20
CA TYR A 106 7.81 -5.84 -16.00
C TYR A 106 6.51 -6.51 -16.45
N ILE A 107 6.53 -7.21 -17.60
CA ILE A 107 5.36 -7.96 -18.07
C ILE A 107 4.98 -9.05 -17.06
N TYR A 108 5.94 -9.86 -16.60
CA TYR A 108 5.69 -10.92 -15.63
C TYR A 108 5.16 -10.39 -14.30
N THR A 109 5.65 -9.22 -13.86
CA THR A 109 5.14 -8.53 -12.66
C THR A 109 3.72 -8.00 -12.89
N ALA A 110 3.43 -7.44 -14.07
CA ALA A 110 2.13 -6.87 -14.40
C ALA A 110 1.02 -7.92 -14.56
N LEU A 111 1.37 -9.18 -14.89
CA LEU A 111 0.41 -10.28 -14.98
C LEU A 111 -0.38 -10.47 -13.66
N ALA A 112 0.19 -10.10 -12.51
CA ALA A 112 -0.52 -10.14 -11.23
C ALA A 112 -1.81 -9.31 -11.25
N ASN A 113 -1.85 -8.23 -12.04
CA ASN A 113 -3.01 -7.36 -12.20
C ASN A 113 -4.22 -8.08 -12.82
N ILE A 114 -3.99 -9.12 -13.62
CA ILE A 114 -5.06 -9.98 -14.13
C ILE A 114 -5.78 -10.65 -12.95
N GLY A 115 -5.00 -11.20 -12.01
CA GLY A 115 -5.56 -11.81 -10.79
C GLY A 115 -6.34 -10.80 -9.95
N ILE A 116 -5.87 -9.55 -9.84
CA ILE A 116 -6.55 -8.46 -9.11
C ILE A 116 -7.90 -8.10 -9.76
N VAL A 117 -8.02 -8.15 -11.07
CA VAL A 117 -9.31 -7.93 -11.77
C VAL A 117 -10.31 -9.01 -11.42
N PHE A 118 -9.86 -10.28 -11.44
CA PHE A 118 -10.71 -11.44 -11.16
C PHE A 118 -10.94 -11.69 -9.66
N PHE A 119 -10.26 -10.97 -8.76
CA PHE A 119 -10.48 -11.11 -7.33
C PHE A 119 -11.45 -10.04 -6.81
N PRO A 120 -12.76 -10.37 -6.61
CA PRO A 120 -13.80 -9.41 -6.27
C PRO A 120 -13.82 -9.08 -4.76
N THR A 121 -12.72 -8.54 -4.21
CA THR A 121 -12.57 -8.17 -2.79
C THR A 121 -13.68 -7.22 -2.34
N TRP A 122 -13.95 -6.20 -3.16
CA TRP A 122 -14.98 -5.19 -2.92
C TRP A 122 -16.39 -5.78 -2.81
N TYR A 123 -16.69 -6.84 -3.56
CA TYR A 123 -17.98 -7.54 -3.47
C TYR A 123 -18.10 -8.30 -2.16
N LEU A 124 -17.10 -9.12 -1.82
CA LEU A 124 -17.05 -9.88 -0.56
C LEU A 124 -17.10 -8.96 0.67
N GLN A 125 -16.49 -7.78 0.61
CA GLN A 125 -16.59 -6.76 1.65
C GLN A 125 -18.00 -6.19 1.72
N GLY A 126 -18.62 -5.87 0.57
CA GLY A 126 -19.97 -5.32 0.49
C GLY A 126 -21.05 -6.27 1.04
N VAL A 127 -20.90 -7.58 0.82
CA VAL A 127 -21.78 -8.61 1.39
C VAL A 127 -21.35 -9.09 2.79
N GLN A 128 -20.32 -8.45 3.38
CA GLN A 128 -19.80 -8.74 4.73
C GLN A 128 -19.21 -10.16 4.90
N GLN A 129 -18.69 -10.77 3.83
CA GLN A 129 -17.97 -12.05 3.88
C GLN A 129 -16.46 -11.87 3.87
N MET A 130 -15.95 -11.10 4.83
CA MET A 130 -14.52 -10.80 4.94
C MET A 130 -13.66 -12.04 5.30
N ASP A 131 -14.25 -13.05 5.92
CA ASP A 131 -13.59 -14.33 6.21
C ASP A 131 -13.14 -15.03 4.92
N LYS A 132 -13.99 -15.08 3.90
CA LYS A 132 -13.69 -15.70 2.61
C LYS A 132 -12.57 -14.95 1.88
N MET A 133 -12.60 -13.62 1.94
CA MET A 133 -11.54 -12.78 1.41
C MET A 133 -10.19 -13.05 2.12
N ALA A 134 -10.20 -13.18 3.45
CA ALA A 134 -9.00 -13.45 4.23
C ALA A 134 -8.38 -14.81 3.87
N TRP A 135 -9.21 -15.86 3.70
CA TRP A 135 -8.77 -17.17 3.26
C TRP A 135 -8.20 -17.15 1.84
N ALA A 136 -8.87 -16.49 0.89
CA ALA A 136 -8.38 -16.39 -0.47
C ALA A 136 -7.03 -15.66 -0.54
N ASN A 137 -6.86 -14.57 0.20
CA ASN A 137 -5.58 -13.87 0.33
C ASN A 137 -4.48 -14.76 0.93
N PHE A 138 -4.81 -15.53 1.96
CA PHE A 138 -3.90 -16.49 2.57
C PHE A 138 -3.42 -17.54 1.56
N PHE A 139 -4.35 -18.16 0.84
CA PHE A 139 -3.98 -19.17 -0.17
C PHE A 139 -3.18 -18.58 -1.33
N THR A 140 -3.47 -17.36 -1.77
CA THR A 140 -2.67 -16.67 -2.79
C THR A 140 -1.21 -16.55 -2.36
N LYS A 141 -0.99 -16.06 -1.13
CA LYS A 141 0.35 -15.87 -0.59
C LYS A 141 1.06 -17.19 -0.31
N LEU A 142 0.35 -18.17 0.24
CA LEU A 142 0.89 -19.50 0.51
C LEU A 142 1.30 -20.21 -0.79
N LEU A 143 0.41 -20.22 -1.79
CA LEU A 143 0.71 -20.81 -3.09
C LEU A 143 1.90 -20.12 -3.76
N GLY A 144 1.91 -18.80 -3.79
CA GLY A 144 3.03 -18.02 -4.31
C GLY A 144 4.33 -18.33 -3.58
N ALA A 145 4.30 -18.40 -2.25
CA ALA A 145 5.46 -18.74 -1.43
C ALA A 145 6.00 -20.15 -1.76
N VAL A 146 5.13 -21.14 -1.81
CA VAL A 146 5.50 -22.53 -2.12
C VAL A 146 6.10 -22.63 -3.52
N LEU A 147 5.47 -22.03 -4.54
CA LEU A 147 5.97 -22.04 -5.90
C LEU A 147 7.34 -21.35 -6.01
N VAL A 148 7.48 -20.19 -5.38
CA VAL A 148 8.74 -19.43 -5.41
C VAL A 148 9.87 -20.20 -4.72
N LEU A 149 9.64 -20.72 -3.51
CA LEU A 149 10.66 -21.46 -2.77
C LEU A 149 11.05 -22.79 -3.43
N SER A 150 10.13 -23.40 -4.19
CA SER A 150 10.39 -24.66 -4.91
C SER A 150 11.15 -24.46 -6.21
N LEU A 151 10.87 -23.37 -6.94
CA LEU A 151 11.32 -23.19 -8.32
C LEU A 151 12.41 -22.13 -8.49
N VAL A 152 12.49 -21.12 -7.61
CA VAL A 152 13.53 -20.07 -7.68
C VAL A 152 14.71 -20.49 -6.79
N ARG A 153 15.66 -21.22 -7.37
CA ARG A 153 16.83 -21.75 -6.66
C ARG A 153 18.12 -21.02 -7.02
N GLU A 154 18.14 -20.29 -8.13
CA GLU A 154 19.32 -19.62 -8.68
C GLU A 154 19.00 -18.16 -9.03
N ALA A 155 20.01 -17.31 -9.00
CA ALA A 155 19.89 -15.90 -9.37
C ALA A 155 19.44 -15.68 -10.83
N SER A 156 19.81 -16.59 -11.74
CA SER A 156 19.39 -16.60 -13.15
C SER A 156 17.87 -16.68 -13.32
N ALA A 157 17.17 -17.29 -12.35
CA ALA A 157 15.72 -17.44 -12.33
C ALA A 157 14.95 -16.25 -11.73
N TYR A 158 15.58 -15.07 -11.57
CA TYR A 158 14.95 -13.91 -10.91
C TYR A 158 13.62 -13.46 -11.54
N ARG A 159 13.48 -13.59 -12.88
CA ARG A 159 12.22 -13.28 -13.57
C ARG A 159 11.09 -14.25 -13.22
N LEU A 160 11.44 -15.47 -12.80
CA LEU A 160 10.47 -16.47 -12.40
C LEU A 160 9.77 -16.09 -11.09
N TYR A 161 10.45 -15.36 -10.20
CA TYR A 161 9.86 -14.89 -8.93
C TYR A 161 8.58 -14.08 -9.15
N PRO A 162 8.56 -12.95 -9.88
CA PRO A 162 7.32 -12.23 -10.12
C PRO A 162 6.32 -13.01 -10.98
N LEU A 163 6.76 -13.85 -11.90
CA LEU A 163 5.87 -14.71 -12.71
C LEU A 163 5.07 -15.68 -11.83
N LEU A 164 5.71 -16.37 -10.90
CA LEU A 164 5.05 -17.32 -9.99
C LEU A 164 4.10 -16.61 -9.02
N MET A 165 4.48 -15.43 -8.52
CA MET A 165 3.59 -14.61 -7.73
C MET A 165 2.36 -14.15 -8.53
N SER A 166 2.54 -13.79 -9.79
CA SER A 166 1.45 -13.45 -10.70
C SER A 166 0.56 -14.64 -11.01
N ALA A 167 1.14 -15.82 -11.27
CA ALA A 167 0.39 -17.04 -11.50
C ALA A 167 -0.49 -17.42 -10.31
N SER A 168 0.05 -17.32 -9.08
CA SER A 168 -0.73 -17.57 -7.86
C SER A 168 -1.89 -16.57 -7.71
N SER A 169 -1.66 -15.29 -8.01
CA SER A 169 -2.69 -14.26 -8.00
C SER A 169 -3.80 -14.54 -9.00
N ILE A 170 -3.46 -14.94 -10.22
CA ILE A 170 -4.40 -15.28 -11.29
C ILE A 170 -5.24 -16.50 -10.91
N LEU A 171 -4.60 -17.57 -10.46
CA LEU A 171 -5.27 -18.83 -10.11
C LEU A 171 -6.31 -18.61 -8.97
N ILE A 172 -5.90 -17.94 -7.91
CA ILE A 172 -6.79 -17.67 -6.79
C ILE A 172 -7.84 -16.60 -7.14
N GLY A 173 -7.47 -15.59 -7.95
CA GLY A 173 -8.42 -14.59 -8.45
C GLY A 173 -9.54 -15.22 -9.25
N ILE A 174 -9.21 -16.10 -10.19
CA ILE A 174 -10.20 -16.87 -11.00
C ILE A 174 -11.04 -17.76 -10.06
N GLY A 175 -10.41 -18.46 -9.13
CA GLY A 175 -11.13 -19.31 -8.15
C GLY A 175 -12.11 -18.49 -7.30
N ALA A 176 -11.70 -17.33 -6.81
CA ALA A 176 -12.55 -16.43 -6.06
C ALA A 176 -13.72 -15.87 -6.90
N MET A 177 -13.46 -15.55 -8.16
CA MET A 177 -14.51 -15.12 -9.11
C MET A 177 -15.55 -16.22 -9.30
N ILE A 178 -15.12 -17.45 -9.60
CA ILE A 178 -16.01 -18.60 -9.77
C ILE A 178 -16.81 -18.86 -8.50
N TYR A 179 -16.17 -18.79 -7.33
CA TYR A 179 -16.83 -18.92 -6.04
C TYR A 179 -17.94 -17.87 -5.88
N VAL A 180 -17.64 -16.59 -6.11
CA VAL A 180 -18.62 -15.51 -5.95
C VAL A 180 -19.78 -15.68 -6.92
N ILE A 181 -19.52 -15.95 -8.20
CA ILE A 181 -20.57 -16.14 -9.20
C ILE A 181 -21.51 -17.30 -8.84
N ARG A 182 -20.94 -18.45 -8.41
CA ARG A 182 -21.74 -19.65 -8.10
C ARG A 182 -22.45 -19.53 -6.75
N HIS A 183 -21.76 -19.06 -5.72
CA HIS A 183 -22.31 -19.02 -4.36
C HIS A 183 -23.41 -17.97 -4.21
N PHE A 184 -23.23 -16.79 -4.81
CA PHE A 184 -24.24 -15.73 -4.78
C PHE A 184 -25.22 -15.79 -5.96
N GLY A 185 -25.04 -16.75 -6.87
CA GLY A 185 -25.91 -16.92 -8.04
C GLY A 185 -25.98 -15.68 -8.91
N ILE A 186 -24.82 -15.03 -9.15
CA ILE A 186 -24.75 -13.83 -9.96
C ILE A 186 -25.22 -14.16 -11.38
N SER A 187 -26.21 -13.39 -11.86
CA SER A 187 -26.84 -13.57 -13.16
C SER A 187 -25.87 -13.28 -14.31
N ARG A 188 -26.28 -13.64 -15.53
CA ARG A 188 -25.49 -13.34 -16.73
C ARG A 188 -25.19 -11.85 -16.84
N PRO A 189 -24.03 -11.46 -17.44
CA PRO A 189 -23.61 -10.07 -17.50
C PRO A 189 -24.61 -9.21 -18.25
N VAL A 190 -25.20 -8.25 -17.55
CA VAL A 190 -26.00 -7.18 -18.13
C VAL A 190 -25.22 -5.89 -17.95
N LEU A 191 -24.55 -5.46 -19.01
CA LEU A 191 -23.78 -4.22 -18.99
C LEU A 191 -24.69 -3.04 -19.36
N SER A 192 -24.90 -2.13 -18.41
CA SER A 192 -25.54 -0.85 -18.64
C SER A 192 -24.48 0.26 -18.70
N ARG A 193 -24.51 1.06 -19.76
CA ARG A 193 -23.63 2.25 -19.86
C ARG A 193 -23.86 3.21 -18.70
N GLN A 194 -25.09 3.32 -18.22
CA GLN A 194 -25.42 4.16 -17.08
C GLN A 194 -24.77 3.65 -15.79
N THR A 195 -24.93 2.37 -15.44
CA THR A 195 -24.33 1.77 -14.23
C THR A 195 -22.80 1.83 -14.29
N LEU A 196 -22.20 1.58 -15.46
CA LEU A 196 -20.76 1.72 -15.66
C LEU A 196 -20.28 3.15 -15.37
N ARG A 197 -21.00 4.16 -15.91
CA ARG A 197 -20.69 5.56 -15.66
C ARG A 197 -20.82 5.93 -14.17
N GLU A 198 -21.87 5.46 -13.51
CA GLU A 198 -22.10 5.69 -12.07
C GLU A 198 -20.99 5.09 -11.22
N VAL A 199 -20.54 3.87 -11.52
CA VAL A 199 -19.44 3.18 -10.85
C VAL A 199 -18.13 3.95 -11.03
N MET A 200 -17.82 4.38 -12.26
CA MET A 200 -16.61 5.17 -12.54
C MET A 200 -16.64 6.54 -11.84
N GLN A 201 -17.76 7.23 -11.89
CA GLN A 201 -17.90 8.54 -11.21
C GLN A 201 -17.76 8.43 -9.69
N ALA A 202 -18.29 7.36 -9.09
CA ALA A 202 -18.15 7.12 -7.66
C ALA A 202 -16.72 6.77 -7.24
N GLY A 203 -15.95 6.12 -8.11
CA GLY A 203 -14.55 5.76 -7.87
C GLY A 203 -13.57 6.91 -8.07
N ALA A 204 -13.87 7.84 -8.99
CA ALA A 204 -12.93 8.89 -9.41
C ALA A 204 -12.35 9.76 -8.27
N PRO A 205 -13.14 10.28 -7.31
CA PRO A 205 -12.57 11.06 -6.20
C PRO A 205 -11.61 10.25 -5.32
N ILE A 206 -11.93 8.95 -5.12
CA ILE A 206 -11.11 8.03 -4.33
C ILE A 206 -9.82 7.72 -5.08
N PHE A 207 -9.92 7.47 -6.39
CA PHE A 207 -8.75 7.28 -7.26
C PHE A 207 -7.80 8.48 -7.19
N LEU A 208 -8.32 9.69 -7.35
CA LEU A 208 -7.52 10.90 -7.32
C LEU A 208 -6.80 11.06 -5.96
N ASN A 209 -7.48 10.81 -4.86
CA ASN A 209 -6.86 10.81 -3.53
C ASN A 209 -5.75 9.76 -3.42
N ASN A 210 -6.00 8.53 -3.92
CA ASN A 210 -5.01 7.46 -3.89
C ASN A 210 -3.79 7.76 -4.77
N VAL A 211 -3.97 8.49 -5.89
CA VAL A 211 -2.85 8.97 -6.72
C VAL A 211 -1.96 9.91 -5.92
N PHE A 212 -2.52 10.88 -5.20
CA PHE A 212 -1.71 11.79 -4.37
C PHE A 212 -0.98 11.03 -3.26
N VAL A 213 -1.63 10.07 -2.61
CA VAL A 213 -0.97 9.21 -1.61
C VAL A 213 0.17 8.42 -2.23
N ALA A 214 -0.04 7.80 -3.40
CA ALA A 214 1.00 7.05 -4.09
C ALA A 214 2.18 7.95 -4.51
N LEU A 215 1.93 9.20 -4.88
CA LEU A 215 2.99 10.14 -5.27
C LEU A 215 3.97 10.45 -4.14
N TYR A 216 3.58 10.43 -2.88
CA TYR A 216 4.54 10.64 -1.80
C TYR A 216 5.05 9.33 -1.16
N THR A 217 4.30 8.23 -1.26
CA THR A 217 4.72 6.95 -0.66
C THR A 217 5.57 6.08 -1.59
N THR A 218 5.27 6.12 -2.90
CA THR A 218 5.85 5.23 -3.92
C THR A 218 6.92 5.96 -4.78
N ALA A 219 6.82 7.29 -4.90
CA ALA A 219 7.73 8.08 -5.74
C ALA A 219 9.19 8.02 -5.29
N ASN A 220 9.45 7.82 -4.01
CA ASN A 220 10.81 7.67 -3.47
C ASN A 220 11.63 6.64 -4.25
N MET A 221 11.09 5.43 -4.44
CA MET A 221 11.75 4.38 -5.18
C MET A 221 11.77 4.65 -6.70
N THR A 222 10.72 5.25 -7.24
CA THR A 222 10.64 5.60 -8.66
C THR A 222 11.73 6.60 -9.03
N ILE A 223 11.88 7.68 -8.25
CA ILE A 223 12.89 8.72 -8.47
C ILE A 223 14.29 8.15 -8.22
N LEU A 224 14.47 7.35 -7.15
CA LEU A 224 15.74 6.66 -6.91
C LEU A 224 16.18 5.85 -8.12
N GLY A 225 15.26 5.12 -8.75
CA GLY A 225 15.56 4.32 -9.93
C GLY A 225 15.94 5.10 -11.17
N MET A 226 15.71 6.41 -11.24
CA MET A 226 16.18 7.25 -12.34
C MET A 226 17.67 7.58 -12.24
N TYR A 227 18.24 7.53 -11.04
CA TYR A 227 19.61 8.02 -10.77
C TYR A 227 20.55 6.95 -10.22
N ALA A 228 20.03 5.91 -9.58
CA ALA A 228 20.83 4.94 -8.83
C ALA A 228 20.95 3.59 -9.57
N ALA A 229 22.02 2.84 -9.33
CA ALA A 229 22.20 1.47 -9.80
C ALA A 229 21.24 0.50 -9.08
N ASP A 230 21.06 -0.70 -9.64
CA ASP A 230 20.09 -1.68 -9.14
C ASP A 230 20.41 -2.21 -7.75
N ASP A 231 21.67 -2.32 -7.39
CA ASP A 231 22.12 -2.71 -6.05
C ASP A 231 21.71 -1.67 -4.99
N VAL A 232 21.85 -0.38 -5.29
CA VAL A 232 21.41 0.71 -4.40
C VAL A 232 19.89 0.68 -4.20
N ILE A 233 19.14 0.42 -5.28
CA ILE A 233 17.68 0.23 -5.18
C ILE A 233 17.36 -0.99 -4.31
N GLY A 234 18.13 -2.06 -4.46
CA GLY A 234 18.00 -3.26 -3.62
C GLY A 234 18.24 -2.98 -2.15
N TYR A 235 19.30 -2.23 -1.82
CA TYR A 235 19.62 -1.83 -0.46
C TYR A 235 18.52 -0.96 0.16
N PHE A 236 18.04 0.03 -0.58
CA PHE A 236 16.93 0.88 -0.15
C PHE A 236 15.64 0.08 0.03
N SER A 237 15.28 -0.75 -0.96
CA SER A 237 14.09 -1.61 -0.91
C SER A 237 14.11 -2.53 0.31
N GLY A 238 15.27 -3.11 0.64
CA GLY A 238 15.44 -3.95 1.83
C GLY A 238 15.12 -3.19 3.12
N ALA A 239 15.70 -2.01 3.30
CA ALA A 239 15.43 -1.16 4.45
C ALA A 239 13.96 -0.70 4.49
N GLN A 240 13.41 -0.25 3.36
CA GLN A 240 12.03 0.22 3.23
C GLN A 240 11.01 -0.86 3.63
N ARG A 241 11.19 -2.10 3.17
CA ARG A 241 10.29 -3.22 3.50
C ARG A 241 10.26 -3.54 4.99
N LEU A 242 11.40 -3.44 5.68
CA LEU A 242 11.45 -3.61 7.13
C LEU A 242 10.68 -2.50 7.86
N ILE A 243 10.85 -1.26 7.45
CA ILE A 243 10.10 -0.12 8.01
C ILE A 243 8.59 -0.28 7.76
N GLN A 244 8.19 -0.65 6.55
CA GLN A 244 6.77 -0.89 6.23
C GLN A 244 6.17 -2.01 7.09
N ALA A 245 6.91 -3.06 7.33
CA ALA A 245 6.50 -4.13 8.21
C ALA A 245 6.33 -3.69 9.67
N LEU A 246 7.27 -2.91 10.18
CA LEU A 246 7.16 -2.33 11.52
C LEU A 246 5.93 -1.43 11.64
N ASN A 247 5.68 -0.57 10.64
CA ASN A 247 4.49 0.27 10.59
C ASN A 247 3.20 -0.56 10.62
N MET A 248 3.16 -1.66 9.86
CA MET A 248 2.01 -2.54 9.79
C MET A 248 1.72 -3.26 11.12
N VAL A 249 2.77 -3.66 11.83
CA VAL A 249 2.64 -4.37 13.11
C VAL A 249 2.37 -3.42 14.28
N VAL A 250 2.90 -2.21 14.24
CA VAL A 250 2.83 -1.27 15.37
C VAL A 250 1.73 -0.23 15.17
N VAL A 251 1.66 0.43 14.00
CA VAL A 251 0.77 1.57 13.79
C VAL A 251 -0.67 1.13 13.52
N MET A 252 -0.86 0.14 12.65
CA MET A 252 -2.21 -0.29 12.26
C MET A 252 -3.06 -0.79 13.43
N PRO A 253 -2.60 -1.73 14.28
CA PRO A 253 -3.40 -2.23 15.39
C PRO A 253 -3.75 -1.13 16.40
N VAL A 254 -2.81 -0.24 16.70
CA VAL A 254 -3.07 0.89 17.60
C VAL A 254 -4.14 1.81 17.02
N SER A 255 -4.01 2.18 15.75
CA SER A 255 -4.99 3.03 15.07
C SER A 255 -6.39 2.41 15.08
N MET A 256 -6.50 1.12 14.75
CA MET A 256 -7.79 0.40 14.73
C MET A 256 -8.41 0.27 16.12
N ALA A 257 -7.62 0.01 17.15
CA ALA A 257 -8.10 -0.14 18.53
C ALA A 257 -8.58 1.19 19.13
N VAL A 258 -7.91 2.28 18.80
CA VAL A 258 -8.19 3.61 19.36
C VAL A 258 -9.37 4.30 18.66
N PHE A 259 -9.59 4.05 17.36
CA PHE A 259 -10.56 4.77 16.54
C PHE A 259 -12.00 4.77 17.10
N PRO A 260 -12.60 3.66 17.54
CA PRO A 260 -13.96 3.67 18.07
C PRO A 260 -14.10 4.50 19.34
N GLU A 261 -13.15 4.39 20.25
CA GLU A 261 -13.19 5.10 21.53
C GLU A 261 -12.99 6.61 21.36
N ILE A 262 -12.07 7.01 20.50
CA ILE A 262 -11.83 8.42 20.26
C ILE A 262 -13.00 9.08 19.55
N SER A 263 -13.62 8.38 18.59
CA SER A 263 -14.81 8.85 17.88
C SER A 263 -15.99 9.04 18.84
N ARG A 264 -16.18 8.11 19.79
CA ARG A 264 -17.17 8.20 20.84
C ARG A 264 -16.94 9.43 21.73
N ARG A 265 -15.70 9.65 22.17
CA ARG A 265 -15.35 10.79 23.03
C ARG A 265 -15.50 12.13 22.33
N PHE A 266 -15.13 12.23 21.06
CA PHE A 266 -15.38 13.46 20.27
C PHE A 266 -16.87 13.71 20.06
N ALA A 267 -17.70 12.68 19.93
CA ALA A 267 -19.16 12.83 19.86
C ALA A 267 -19.76 13.33 21.17
N GLN A 268 -19.22 12.92 22.33
CA GLN A 268 -19.68 13.36 23.64
C GLN A 268 -19.21 14.79 23.97
N SER A 269 -17.93 15.05 23.79
CA SER A 269 -17.31 16.36 24.04
C SER A 269 -15.99 16.50 23.32
N LYS A 270 -15.81 17.60 22.60
CA LYS A 270 -14.52 17.90 21.93
C LYS A 270 -13.36 17.96 22.93
N ALA A 271 -13.58 18.49 24.13
CA ALA A 271 -12.55 18.57 25.17
C ALA A 271 -12.11 17.18 25.64
N GLN A 272 -13.06 16.24 25.84
CA GLN A 272 -12.76 14.88 26.22
C GLN A 272 -12.02 14.13 25.08
N GLY A 273 -12.45 14.32 23.83
CA GLY A 273 -11.77 13.76 22.65
C GLY A 273 -10.32 14.23 22.55
N VAL A 274 -10.07 15.55 22.69
CA VAL A 274 -8.71 16.13 22.67
C VAL A 274 -7.86 15.63 23.84
N LYS A 275 -8.42 15.54 25.05
CA LYS A 275 -7.71 15.00 26.21
C LYS A 275 -7.25 13.56 25.98
N PHE A 276 -8.16 12.75 25.47
CA PHE A 276 -7.85 11.33 25.15
C PHE A 276 -6.85 11.22 24.00
N LEU A 277 -6.99 12.01 22.93
CA LEU A 277 -6.02 12.06 21.84
C LEU A 277 -4.61 12.37 22.36
N LYS A 278 -4.45 13.34 23.26
CA LYS A 278 -3.15 13.65 23.87
C LYS A 278 -2.59 12.49 24.68
N GLN A 279 -3.41 11.77 25.43
CA GLN A 279 -2.99 10.60 26.17
C GLN A 279 -2.51 9.47 25.23
N VAL A 280 -3.26 9.21 24.16
CA VAL A 280 -2.89 8.20 23.15
C VAL A 280 -1.61 8.63 22.41
N LEU A 281 -1.49 9.90 22.02
CA LEU A 281 -0.26 10.43 21.39
C LEU A 281 0.97 10.23 22.28
N LEU A 282 0.84 10.44 23.58
CA LEU A 282 1.95 10.23 24.52
C LEU A 282 2.31 8.75 24.66
N LEU A 283 1.31 7.89 24.90
CA LEU A 283 1.57 6.46 25.16
C LEU A 283 1.99 5.72 23.88
N ALA A 284 1.23 5.85 22.80
CA ALA A 284 1.55 5.21 21.52
C ALA A 284 2.79 5.82 20.86
N GLY A 285 2.98 7.15 21.03
CA GLY A 285 4.19 7.82 20.58
C GLY A 285 5.42 7.32 21.32
N ALA A 286 5.37 7.16 22.65
CA ALA A 286 6.46 6.59 23.43
C ALA A 286 6.78 5.15 23.02
N ALA A 287 5.76 4.32 22.81
CA ALA A 287 5.93 2.95 22.30
C ALA A 287 6.57 2.93 20.90
N ALA A 288 6.10 3.78 19.98
CA ALA A 288 6.67 3.87 18.64
C ALA A 288 8.09 4.46 18.64
N ALA A 289 8.42 5.39 19.56
CA ALA A 289 9.77 5.89 19.75
C ALA A 289 10.72 4.78 20.26
N ALA A 290 10.24 3.93 21.17
CA ALA A 290 11.00 2.76 21.60
C ALA A 290 11.26 1.78 20.44
N VAL A 291 10.25 1.51 19.60
CA VAL A 291 10.42 0.69 18.39
C VAL A 291 11.43 1.32 17.43
N SER A 292 11.36 2.63 17.20
CA SER A 292 12.32 3.36 16.37
C SER A 292 13.76 3.26 16.92
N LEU A 293 13.93 3.40 18.24
CA LEU A 293 15.23 3.25 18.90
C LEU A 293 15.76 1.80 18.79
N ILE A 294 14.91 0.82 19.05
CA ILE A 294 15.25 -0.61 18.88
C ILE A 294 15.65 -0.88 17.42
N THR A 295 14.91 -0.35 16.45
CA THR A 295 15.23 -0.49 15.03
C THR A 295 16.61 0.10 14.71
N PHE A 296 16.93 1.28 15.23
CA PHE A 296 18.24 1.91 15.05
C PHE A 296 19.38 1.04 15.64
N LEU A 297 19.22 0.59 16.87
CA LEU A 297 20.23 -0.21 17.56
C LEU A 297 20.39 -1.61 16.97
N CYS A 298 19.27 -2.24 16.61
CA CYS A 298 19.23 -3.59 16.07
C CYS A 298 19.35 -3.65 14.53
N ALA A 299 19.52 -2.51 13.84
CA ALA A 299 19.59 -2.48 12.37
C ALA A 299 20.60 -3.47 11.78
N PRO A 300 21.84 -3.64 12.32
CA PRO A 300 22.77 -4.64 11.81
C PRO A 300 22.25 -6.07 11.94
N LEU A 301 21.61 -6.39 13.06
CA LEU A 301 21.04 -7.71 13.32
C LEU A 301 19.84 -7.99 12.40
N MET A 302 18.95 -7.02 12.27
CA MET A 302 17.75 -7.14 11.40
C MET A 302 18.14 -7.37 9.95
N ILE A 303 19.08 -6.59 9.41
CA ILE A 303 19.54 -6.75 8.02
C ILE A 303 20.24 -8.09 7.81
N ARG A 304 21.12 -8.50 8.74
CA ARG A 304 21.85 -9.78 8.63
C ARG A 304 20.92 -10.98 8.68
N ILE A 305 19.91 -10.96 9.55
CA ILE A 305 18.92 -12.05 9.64
C ILE A 305 18.05 -12.09 8.37
N MET A 306 17.54 -10.94 7.94
CA MET A 306 16.58 -10.88 6.84
C MET A 306 17.22 -11.02 5.45
N TYR A 307 18.39 -10.41 5.23
CA TYR A 307 18.98 -10.32 3.89
C TYR A 307 20.37 -10.94 3.77
N GLY A 308 21.06 -11.16 4.88
CA GLY A 308 22.43 -11.68 4.88
C GLY A 308 23.49 -10.59 4.67
N ALA A 309 24.76 -11.03 4.51
CA ALA A 309 25.92 -10.13 4.44
C ALA A 309 25.94 -9.26 3.18
N GLY A 310 25.37 -9.74 2.06
CA GLY A 310 25.31 -9.00 0.79
C GLY A 310 24.50 -7.70 0.84
N PHE A 311 23.74 -7.46 1.91
CA PHE A 311 22.94 -6.24 2.11
C PHE A 311 23.52 -5.32 3.19
N ALA A 312 24.81 -5.41 3.48
CA ALA A 312 25.44 -4.57 4.50
C ALA A 312 25.17 -3.05 4.34
N PRO A 313 25.16 -2.45 3.14
CA PRO A 313 24.81 -1.03 2.95
C PRO A 313 23.38 -0.67 3.40
N SER A 314 22.44 -1.62 3.40
CA SER A 314 21.08 -1.42 3.93
C SER A 314 21.04 -1.12 5.43
N ILE A 315 22.09 -1.46 6.17
CA ILE A 315 22.18 -1.18 7.61
C ILE A 315 22.15 0.32 7.87
N GLU A 316 22.95 1.07 7.11
CA GLU A 316 22.99 2.53 7.22
C GLU A 316 21.65 3.15 6.83
N LEU A 317 21.05 2.66 5.73
CA LEU A 317 19.74 3.15 5.27
C LEU A 317 18.63 2.85 6.27
N LEU A 318 18.65 1.66 6.91
CA LEU A 318 17.68 1.31 7.94
C LEU A 318 17.85 2.21 9.18
N LYS A 319 19.08 2.56 9.55
CA LYS A 319 19.35 3.53 10.63
C LYS A 319 18.79 4.91 10.30
N TRP A 320 18.98 5.38 9.07
CA TRP A 320 18.37 6.65 8.61
C TRP A 320 16.85 6.61 8.66
N LEU A 321 16.23 5.51 8.24
CA LEU A 321 14.78 5.34 8.21
C LEU A 321 14.17 4.97 9.57
N SER A 322 14.97 4.67 10.59
CA SER A 322 14.47 4.23 11.90
C SER A 322 13.52 5.22 12.60
N PRO A 323 13.54 6.56 12.40
CA PRO A 323 12.55 7.46 12.97
C PRO A 323 11.14 7.34 12.35
N ILE A 324 11.03 6.73 11.15
CA ILE A 324 9.76 6.66 10.40
C ILE A 324 8.63 5.99 11.20
N PRO A 325 8.80 4.86 11.90
CA PRO A 325 7.71 4.26 12.68
C PRO A 325 7.12 5.20 13.73
N PHE A 326 7.96 6.00 14.39
CA PHE A 326 7.51 7.03 15.33
C PHE A 326 6.73 8.13 14.60
N LEU A 327 7.27 8.68 13.52
CA LEU A 327 6.64 9.77 12.78
C LEU A 327 5.30 9.34 12.16
N VAL A 328 5.25 8.15 11.54
CA VAL A 328 4.01 7.58 10.97
C VAL A 328 2.96 7.33 12.07
N MET A 329 3.37 6.90 13.28
CA MET A 329 2.43 6.76 14.40
C MET A 329 1.81 8.11 14.76
N ILE A 330 2.63 9.15 14.93
CA ILE A 330 2.14 10.49 15.26
C ILE A 330 1.27 11.06 14.14
N ALA A 331 1.72 10.97 12.86
CA ALA A 331 0.97 11.41 11.70
C ALA A 331 -0.40 10.71 11.60
N THR A 332 -0.43 9.37 11.75
CA THR A 332 -1.68 8.60 11.72
C THR A 332 -2.63 8.99 12.85
N LEU A 333 -2.14 9.15 14.08
CA LEU A 333 -2.97 9.56 15.21
C LEU A 333 -3.52 10.99 15.03
N LEU A 334 -2.72 11.91 14.50
CA LEU A 334 -3.16 13.28 14.22
C LEU A 334 -4.18 13.31 13.07
N THR A 335 -3.93 12.59 11.99
CA THR A 335 -4.77 12.59 10.79
C THR A 335 -6.05 11.77 11.01
N VAL A 336 -5.94 10.49 11.35
CA VAL A 336 -7.10 9.59 11.44
C VAL A 336 -7.90 9.86 12.70
N GLN A 337 -7.23 9.98 13.84
CA GLN A 337 -7.91 10.13 15.12
C GLN A 337 -8.26 11.61 15.42
N GLY A 338 -7.36 12.54 15.06
CA GLY A 338 -7.56 13.97 15.29
C GLY A 338 -8.41 14.62 14.22
N LEU A 339 -7.93 14.65 12.96
CA LEU A 339 -8.56 15.40 11.88
C LEU A 339 -9.94 14.81 11.51
N TYR A 340 -10.04 13.48 11.36
CA TYR A 340 -11.32 12.82 11.04
C TYR A 340 -12.25 12.80 12.27
N GLY A 341 -11.71 12.58 13.47
CA GLY A 341 -12.50 12.62 14.72
C GLY A 341 -13.14 13.97 14.99
N MET A 342 -12.52 15.08 14.54
CA MET A 342 -13.08 16.43 14.64
C MET A 342 -13.97 16.82 13.44
N GLY A 343 -14.20 15.95 12.46
CA GLY A 343 -14.98 16.26 11.26
C GLY A 343 -14.27 17.20 10.27
N LEU A 344 -12.93 17.25 10.34
CA LEU A 344 -12.10 18.10 9.49
C LEU A 344 -11.50 17.37 8.29
N GLN A 345 -12.03 16.18 7.91
CA GLN A 345 -11.52 15.31 6.86
C GLN A 345 -11.36 16.01 5.49
N ARG A 346 -12.07 17.10 5.24
CA ARG A 346 -11.94 17.89 4.00
C ARG A 346 -10.53 18.46 3.77
N TRP A 347 -9.71 18.53 4.81
CA TRP A 347 -8.34 19.03 4.74
C TRP A 347 -7.32 17.95 4.36
N ALA A 348 -7.64 16.68 4.56
CA ALA A 348 -6.72 15.58 4.31
C ALA A 348 -6.20 15.52 2.86
N PRO A 349 -7.02 15.70 1.80
CA PRO A 349 -6.51 15.71 0.43
C PRO A 349 -5.50 16.84 0.17
N TRP A 350 -5.71 18.02 0.74
CA TRP A 350 -4.79 19.16 0.61
C TRP A 350 -3.45 18.90 1.29
N VAL A 351 -3.47 18.30 2.47
CA VAL A 351 -2.24 17.82 3.12
C VAL A 351 -1.52 16.84 2.22
N GLY A 352 -2.21 15.85 1.66
CA GLY A 352 -1.63 14.86 0.73
C GLY A 352 -0.98 15.50 -0.50
N VAL A 353 -1.62 16.52 -1.11
CA VAL A 353 -1.04 17.26 -2.26
C VAL A 353 0.25 17.98 -1.86
N ILE A 354 0.25 18.69 -0.72
CA ILE A 354 1.44 19.40 -0.24
C ILE A 354 2.58 18.41 0.02
N LEU A 355 2.27 17.28 0.68
CA LEU A 355 3.26 16.23 0.94
C LEU A 355 3.83 15.65 -0.34
N ALA A 356 2.98 15.38 -1.35
CA ALA A 356 3.42 14.85 -2.64
C ALA A 356 4.39 15.81 -3.34
N VAL A 357 4.03 17.09 -3.42
CA VAL A 357 4.88 18.12 -4.05
C VAL A 357 6.19 18.29 -3.30
N CYS A 358 6.16 18.39 -1.97
CA CYS A 358 7.36 18.54 -1.17
C CYS A 358 8.26 17.31 -1.24
N CYS A 359 7.69 16.10 -1.14
CA CYS A 359 8.44 14.84 -1.19
C CYS A 359 9.14 14.66 -2.55
N VAL A 360 8.41 14.85 -3.66
CA VAL A 360 8.96 14.77 -5.01
C VAL A 360 10.03 15.85 -5.22
N GLY A 361 9.76 17.10 -4.84
CA GLY A 361 10.70 18.21 -4.97
C GLY A 361 11.99 17.97 -4.17
N LEU A 362 11.87 17.52 -2.91
CA LEU A 362 13.03 17.17 -2.09
C LEU A 362 13.84 16.01 -2.68
N ASN A 363 13.17 14.97 -3.19
CA ASN A 363 13.86 13.86 -3.82
C ASN A 363 14.65 14.30 -5.04
N LEU A 364 14.05 15.09 -5.95
CA LEU A 364 14.72 15.59 -7.15
C LEU A 364 15.90 16.52 -6.82
N TRP A 365 15.82 17.24 -5.71
CA TRP A 365 16.88 18.12 -5.26
C TRP A 365 18.00 17.39 -4.49
N LEU A 366 17.65 16.54 -3.52
CA LEU A 366 18.62 15.90 -2.62
C LEU A 366 19.30 14.67 -3.25
N LEU A 367 18.59 13.91 -4.09
CA LEU A 367 19.14 12.68 -4.65
C LEU A 367 20.39 12.90 -5.50
N PRO A 368 20.48 13.92 -6.39
CA PRO A 368 21.73 14.20 -7.11
C PRO A 368 22.87 14.68 -6.22
N LEU A 369 22.57 15.31 -5.06
CA LEU A 369 23.57 15.88 -4.16
C LEU A 369 24.17 14.85 -3.20
N ILE A 370 23.34 14.02 -2.58
CA ILE A 370 23.74 13.12 -1.49
C ILE A 370 23.31 11.66 -1.70
N GLY A 371 22.88 11.33 -2.92
CA GLY A 371 22.52 9.96 -3.30
C GLY A 371 21.30 9.43 -2.52
N VAL A 372 21.28 8.12 -2.28
CA VAL A 372 20.16 7.43 -1.63
C VAL A 372 19.80 7.97 -0.24
N LYS A 373 20.73 8.60 0.47
CA LYS A 373 20.44 9.28 1.74
C LYS A 373 19.46 10.43 1.57
N GLY A 374 19.48 11.11 0.41
CA GLY A 374 18.52 12.13 0.06
C GLY A 374 17.09 11.62 0.05
N VAL A 375 16.88 10.39 -0.42
CA VAL A 375 15.57 9.73 -0.41
C VAL A 375 15.09 9.47 1.03
N CYS A 376 16.00 9.02 1.90
CA CYS A 376 15.67 8.82 3.33
C CYS A 376 15.27 10.13 4.00
N ILE A 377 16.03 11.21 3.75
CA ILE A 377 15.74 12.54 4.30
C ILE A 377 14.41 13.08 3.75
N SER A 378 14.14 12.91 2.46
CA SER A 378 12.88 13.34 1.84
C SER A 378 11.67 12.65 2.45
N TRP A 379 11.78 11.35 2.75
CA TRP A 379 10.70 10.63 3.42
C TRP A 379 10.49 11.11 4.86
N ILE A 380 11.56 11.25 5.64
CA ILE A 380 11.50 11.78 7.01
C ILE A 380 10.88 13.20 7.01
N ALA A 381 11.32 14.05 6.09
CA ALA A 381 10.82 15.42 5.98
C ALA A 381 9.32 15.45 5.61
N ALA A 382 8.85 14.55 4.75
CA ALA A 382 7.44 14.43 4.41
C ALA A 382 6.60 14.04 5.64
N GLU A 383 7.02 13.04 6.41
CA GLU A 383 6.31 12.62 7.63
C GLU A 383 6.30 13.73 8.71
N LEU A 384 7.41 14.43 8.88
CA LEU A 384 7.49 15.60 9.77
C LEU A 384 6.54 16.71 9.32
N LEU A 385 6.52 17.00 8.03
CA LEU A 385 5.64 18.02 7.45
C LEU A 385 4.17 17.63 7.63
N GLU A 386 3.80 16.35 7.48
CA GLU A 386 2.44 15.87 7.79
C GLU A 386 2.08 16.17 9.24
N CYS A 387 2.93 15.80 10.19
CA CYS A 387 2.71 16.07 11.61
C CYS A 387 2.51 17.56 11.88
N LEU A 388 3.32 18.44 11.28
CA LEU A 388 3.25 19.89 11.45
C LEU A 388 1.97 20.48 10.84
N LEU A 389 1.64 20.11 9.60
CA LEU A 389 0.45 20.62 8.90
C LEU A 389 -0.83 20.21 9.62
N VAL A 390 -0.95 18.92 9.96
CA VAL A 390 -2.16 18.43 10.64
C VAL A 390 -2.29 19.02 12.04
N SER A 391 -1.19 19.12 12.80
CA SER A 391 -1.21 19.82 14.11
C SER A 391 -1.66 21.28 13.99
N SER A 392 -1.15 22.00 12.99
CA SER A 392 -1.55 23.39 12.73
C SER A 392 -3.04 23.51 12.41
N ILE A 393 -3.57 22.61 11.55
CA ILE A 393 -5.01 22.58 11.23
C ILE A 393 -5.84 22.29 12.49
N LEU A 394 -5.43 21.32 13.31
CA LEU A 394 -6.12 20.98 14.56
C LEU A 394 -6.11 22.13 15.56
N MET A 395 -5.00 22.85 15.68
CA MET A 395 -4.88 24.00 16.58
C MET A 395 -5.71 25.20 16.10
N THR A 396 -5.70 25.51 14.81
CA THR A 396 -6.37 26.71 14.26
C THR A 396 -7.86 26.51 14.05
N LYS A 397 -8.25 25.40 13.42
CA LYS A 397 -9.66 25.12 13.09
C LYS A 397 -10.37 24.37 14.22
N GLY A 398 -9.66 23.53 14.95
CA GLY A 398 -10.18 22.84 16.13
C GLY A 398 -10.57 23.82 17.25
N ARG A 399 -9.76 24.85 17.54
CA ARG A 399 -10.09 25.91 18.53
C ARG A 399 -11.35 26.67 18.17
N LYS A 400 -11.52 27.07 16.89
CA LYS A 400 -12.74 27.77 16.44
C LYS A 400 -14.01 26.93 16.58
N LEU A 401 -13.89 25.60 16.52
CA LEU A 401 -15.00 24.66 16.74
C LEU A 401 -15.26 24.38 18.23
N CYS A 402 -14.32 24.70 19.12
CA CYS A 402 -14.50 24.60 20.60
C CYS A 402 -15.06 25.87 21.25
N SER A 403 -15.10 26.99 20.51
CA SER A 403 -15.62 28.29 20.99
C SER A 403 -17.07 28.54 20.55
N ILE A 404 -17.72 27.61 19.88
CA ILE A 404 -19.14 27.55 19.55
C ILE A 404 -19.77 26.40 20.35
#